data_99cdfdc4a5714b42a5e4dcfb152cbe3e
#
_entry.id   99cdfdc4a5714b42a5e4dcfb152cbe3e
#
_cell.length_a   1.000
_cell.length_b   1.000
_cell.length_c   1.000
_cell.angle_alpha   90.00
_cell.angle_beta   90.00
_cell.angle_gamma   90.00
#
_symmetry.space_group_name_H-M   'P 1'
#
loop_
_entity.id
_entity.type
_entity.pdbx_description
1 polymer ?
#
loop_
_entity_poly.entity_id
_entity_poly.type
_entity_poly.pdbx_seq_one_letter_code
_entity_poly.pdbx_strand_id
1 'polypeptide(L)'
;MQKPLGLLILFCTLTLSAQVGGWNPELKRNADDALAKMLEKTPKLKTFKNKAFAYAVFPRITKAGIGIGGAAGRGIVYQNHEVIGSSKLKQASIGLQLGGQQYSEVIFFENKEALDHFTNGNLKFDGQASAVAITEGASLDIAYKDGVAVFTQTKGGLMYEASIGGQHFSYEANK
;
A
#
# COMPACT_ATOMS: atom_id res chain seq x y z
N MET A 1 15.59 53.42 42.22
CA MET A 1 16.44 52.45 41.53
C MET A 1 15.59 51.32 41.01
N GLN A 2 15.16 51.37 39.75
CA GLN A 2 14.39 50.33 39.09
C GLN A 2 15.34 49.39 38.35
N LYS A 3 15.24 48.05 38.64
CA LYS A 3 16.02 47.02 37.95
C LYS A 3 15.26 46.57 36.70
N PRO A 4 15.86 46.52 35.52
CA PRO A 4 15.16 45.96 34.35
C PRO A 4 15.07 44.46 34.44
N LEU A 5 13.86 43.91 34.29
CA LEU A 5 13.55 42.51 34.18
C LEU A 5 13.88 42.03 32.76
N GLY A 6 15.00 41.34 32.59
CA GLY A 6 15.41 40.79 31.30
C GLY A 6 14.51 39.63 30.89
N LEU A 7 13.73 39.82 29.83
CA LEU A 7 12.91 38.81 29.19
C LEU A 7 13.84 37.87 28.36
N LEU A 8 14.12 36.69 28.88
CA LEU A 8 14.86 35.62 28.17
C LEU A 8 13.91 34.94 27.17
N ILE A 9 13.97 35.33 25.89
CA ILE A 9 13.23 34.69 24.80
C ILE A 9 14.02 33.41 24.43
N LEU A 10 13.51 32.24 24.85
CA LEU A 10 14.02 30.94 24.47
C LEU A 10 13.60 30.65 23.02
N PHE A 11 14.50 30.86 22.07
CA PHE A 11 14.31 30.44 20.68
C PHE A 11 14.39 28.89 20.61
N CYS A 12 13.22 28.24 20.59
CA CYS A 12 13.12 26.81 20.30
C CYS A 12 13.26 26.64 18.77
N THR A 13 14.48 26.36 18.30
CA THR A 13 14.72 26.00 16.90
C THR A 13 14.18 24.61 16.66
N LEU A 14 12.96 24.50 16.14
CA LEU A 14 12.42 23.28 15.56
C LEU A 14 13.22 22.99 14.29
N THR A 15 14.18 22.06 14.39
CA THR A 15 14.80 21.46 13.21
C THR A 15 13.76 20.59 12.52
N LEU A 16 13.07 21.15 11.50
CA LEU A 16 12.32 20.33 10.56
C LEU A 16 13.36 19.52 9.78
N SER A 17 13.50 18.25 10.15
CA SER A 17 14.18 17.27 9.31
C SER A 17 13.31 17.10 8.06
N ALA A 18 13.68 17.77 6.96
CA ALA A 18 13.10 17.52 5.66
C ALA A 18 13.44 16.07 5.29
N GLN A 19 12.45 15.18 5.37
CA GLN A 19 12.59 13.83 4.86
C GLN A 19 12.69 13.90 3.34
N VAL A 20 13.89 13.73 2.83
CA VAL A 20 14.17 13.59 1.40
C VAL A 20 13.74 12.17 1.02
N GLY A 21 12.71 12.07 0.18
CA GLY A 21 12.13 10.81 -0.25
C GLY A 21 10.75 10.51 0.36
N GLY A 22 9.85 10.01 -0.45
CA GLY A 22 8.45 9.77 -0.05
C GLY A 22 8.23 8.62 0.93
N TRP A 23 9.27 7.88 1.34
CA TRP A 23 9.21 6.82 2.33
C TRP A 23 10.05 7.14 3.57
N ASN A 24 9.65 6.54 4.69
CA ASN A 24 10.40 6.61 5.92
C ASN A 24 10.69 5.19 6.46
N PRO A 25 11.68 5.02 7.36
CA PRO A 25 12.04 3.71 7.92
C PRO A 25 10.87 3.00 8.61
N GLU A 26 9.96 3.74 9.21
CA GLU A 26 8.78 3.18 9.86
C GLU A 26 7.80 2.59 8.84
N LEU A 27 7.53 3.30 7.74
CA LEU A 27 6.66 2.80 6.68
C LEU A 27 7.23 1.52 6.06
N LYS A 28 8.57 1.49 5.82
CA LYS A 28 9.24 0.29 5.33
C LYS A 28 9.07 -0.88 6.29
N ARG A 29 9.37 -0.69 7.58
CA ARG A 29 9.20 -1.75 8.59
C ARG A 29 7.76 -2.27 8.63
N ASN A 30 6.78 -1.37 8.62
CA ASN A 30 5.38 -1.75 8.61
C ASN A 30 4.99 -2.53 7.35
N ALA A 31 5.56 -2.19 6.18
CA ALA A 31 5.35 -2.91 4.93
C ALA A 31 5.98 -4.31 4.98
N ASP A 32 7.21 -4.43 5.47
CA ASP A 32 7.89 -5.71 5.65
C ASP A 32 7.09 -6.62 6.60
N ASP A 33 6.63 -6.10 7.73
CA ASP A 33 5.84 -6.83 8.73
C ASP A 33 4.49 -7.28 8.14
N ALA A 34 3.82 -6.43 7.37
CA ALA A 34 2.55 -6.77 6.73
C ALA A 34 2.74 -7.90 5.70
N LEU A 35 3.76 -7.79 4.85
CA LEU A 35 4.09 -8.82 3.87
C LEU A 35 4.46 -10.15 4.56
N ALA A 36 5.27 -10.12 5.61
CA ALA A 36 5.66 -11.31 6.37
C ALA A 36 4.42 -12.03 6.93
N LYS A 37 3.49 -11.30 7.54
CA LYS A 37 2.23 -11.86 8.04
C LYS A 37 1.36 -12.46 6.95
N MET A 38 1.30 -11.83 5.76
CA MET A 38 0.57 -12.38 4.62
C MET A 38 1.20 -13.68 4.11
N LEU A 39 2.54 -13.74 4.03
CA LEU A 39 3.30 -14.92 3.60
C LEU A 39 3.24 -16.06 4.62
N GLU A 40 3.15 -15.75 5.91
CA GLU A 40 2.98 -16.73 6.99
C GLU A 40 1.60 -17.38 6.89
N LYS A 41 0.55 -16.57 6.79
CA LYS A 41 -0.83 -17.05 6.70
C LYS A 41 -1.12 -17.76 5.39
N THR A 42 -0.46 -17.37 4.31
CA THR A 42 -0.66 -17.95 2.98
C THR A 42 0.68 -18.21 2.31
N PRO A 43 1.32 -19.35 2.60
CA PRO A 43 2.64 -19.71 2.07
C PRO A 43 2.73 -19.70 0.53
N LYS A 44 1.61 -19.94 -0.16
CA LYS A 44 1.53 -19.88 -1.62
C LYS A 44 1.86 -18.51 -2.22
N LEU A 45 1.66 -17.41 -1.46
CA LEU A 45 2.10 -16.08 -1.88
C LEU A 45 3.61 -15.96 -2.07
N LYS A 46 4.40 -16.84 -1.45
CA LYS A 46 5.85 -16.90 -1.67
C LYS A 46 6.20 -17.13 -3.13
N THR A 47 5.38 -17.93 -3.83
CA THR A 47 5.57 -18.17 -5.27
C THR A 47 5.40 -16.89 -6.08
N PHE A 48 4.38 -16.08 -5.78
CA PHE A 48 4.19 -14.76 -6.40
C PHE A 48 5.36 -13.84 -6.10
N LYS A 49 5.73 -13.70 -4.82
CA LYS A 49 6.85 -12.85 -4.40
C LYS A 49 8.16 -13.21 -5.11
N ASN A 50 8.44 -14.51 -5.28
CA ASN A 50 9.69 -14.97 -5.88
C ASN A 50 9.72 -14.85 -7.41
N LYS A 51 8.55 -14.87 -8.07
CA LYS A 51 8.42 -14.79 -9.52
C LYS A 51 8.12 -13.37 -10.02
N ALA A 52 7.60 -12.50 -9.17
CA ALA A 52 7.25 -11.15 -9.54
C ALA A 52 8.49 -10.33 -9.95
N PHE A 53 8.34 -9.54 -10.99
CA PHE A 53 9.35 -8.57 -11.41
C PHE A 53 9.55 -7.47 -10.36
N ALA A 54 8.44 -7.04 -9.74
CA ALA A 54 8.41 -6.07 -8.65
C ALA A 54 7.13 -6.27 -7.82
N TYR A 55 7.05 -5.62 -6.66
CA TYR A 55 5.81 -5.62 -5.86
C TYR A 55 5.68 -4.35 -5.03
N ALA A 56 4.43 -3.96 -4.74
CA ALA A 56 4.10 -2.86 -3.84
C ALA A 56 3.36 -3.39 -2.62
N VAL A 57 3.72 -2.92 -1.42
CA VAL A 57 3.09 -3.34 -0.16
C VAL A 57 2.52 -2.13 0.54
N PHE A 58 1.21 -2.14 0.77
CA PHE A 58 0.47 -1.16 1.54
C PHE A 58 0.12 -1.79 2.90
N PRO A 59 0.87 -1.48 3.96
CA PRO A 59 0.69 -2.14 5.26
C PRO A 59 -0.64 -1.80 5.92
N ARG A 60 -1.19 -0.63 5.60
CA ARG A 60 -2.47 -0.16 6.12
C ARG A 60 -3.16 0.73 5.12
N ILE A 61 -4.32 0.27 4.68
CA ILE A 61 -5.30 1.07 3.93
C ILE A 61 -6.49 1.25 4.85
N THR A 62 -6.89 2.50 5.05
CA THR A 62 -8.08 2.84 5.83
C THR A 62 -9.19 3.22 4.88
N LYS A 63 -10.30 2.51 4.97
CA LYS A 63 -11.53 2.75 4.21
C LYS A 63 -12.60 3.26 5.16
N ALA A 64 -13.22 4.39 4.83
CA ALA A 64 -14.28 4.99 5.63
C ALA A 64 -15.32 5.66 4.74
N GLY A 65 -16.57 5.70 5.20
CA GLY A 65 -17.66 6.40 4.52
C GLY A 65 -19.04 5.98 4.99
N ILE A 66 -20.01 6.82 4.64
CA ILE A 66 -21.45 6.60 4.81
C ILE A 66 -22.11 7.00 3.50
N GLY A 67 -22.57 6.03 2.71
CA GLY A 67 -23.14 6.25 1.38
C GLY A 67 -22.09 6.56 0.31
N ILE A 68 -21.28 7.59 0.53
CA ILE A 68 -20.06 7.90 -0.25
C ILE A 68 -18.88 7.73 0.69
N GLY A 69 -17.85 7.03 0.24
CA GLY A 69 -16.68 6.76 1.04
C GLY A 69 -15.39 6.83 0.22
N GLY A 70 -14.30 6.63 0.91
CA GLY A 70 -12.98 6.54 0.28
C GLY A 70 -12.06 5.62 1.05
N ALA A 71 -10.98 5.23 0.39
CA ALA A 71 -9.88 4.55 1.04
C ALA A 71 -8.59 5.30 0.73
N ALA A 72 -7.67 5.27 1.68
CA ALA A 72 -6.34 5.86 1.52
C ALA A 72 -5.30 5.01 2.26
N GLY A 73 -4.10 4.94 1.68
CA GLY A 73 -2.97 4.22 2.25
C GLY A 73 -1.64 4.72 1.68
N ARG A 74 -0.56 4.33 2.36
CA ARG A 74 0.81 4.53 1.87
C ARG A 74 1.49 3.18 1.82
N GLY A 75 2.32 2.96 0.80
CA GLY A 75 3.03 1.71 0.58
C GLY A 75 4.46 1.93 0.14
N ILE A 76 5.22 0.84 0.17
CA ILE A 76 6.59 0.75 -0.32
C ILE A 76 6.62 -0.10 -1.57
N VAL A 77 7.40 0.31 -2.56
CA VAL A 77 7.59 -0.40 -3.82
C VAL A 77 8.97 -1.04 -3.83
N TYR A 78 9.00 -2.31 -4.18
CA TYR A 78 10.21 -3.15 -4.18
C TYR A 78 10.46 -3.71 -5.58
N GLN A 79 11.71 -3.74 -5.97
CA GLN A 79 12.21 -4.48 -7.14
C GLN A 79 13.49 -5.21 -6.73
N ASN A 80 13.63 -6.48 -7.09
CA ASN A 80 14.76 -7.33 -6.67
C ASN A 80 14.99 -7.31 -5.14
N HIS A 81 13.90 -7.23 -4.36
CA HIS A 81 13.88 -7.11 -2.90
C HIS A 81 14.45 -5.80 -2.32
N GLU A 82 14.81 -4.85 -3.17
CA GLU A 82 15.26 -3.51 -2.78
C GLU A 82 14.12 -2.50 -2.90
N VAL A 83 14.14 -1.47 -2.05
CA VAL A 83 13.17 -0.39 -2.11
C VAL A 83 13.53 0.53 -3.27
N ILE A 84 12.61 0.66 -4.23
CA ILE A 84 12.75 1.59 -5.36
C ILE A 84 11.94 2.87 -5.17
N GLY A 85 11.00 2.89 -4.24
CA GLY A 85 10.21 4.08 -3.97
C GLY A 85 9.05 3.84 -3.03
N SER A 86 8.20 4.84 -2.89
CA SER A 86 6.95 4.77 -2.15
C SER A 86 5.76 5.08 -3.04
N SER A 87 4.57 4.65 -2.62
CA SER A 87 3.33 4.96 -3.31
C SER A 87 2.24 5.38 -2.33
N LYS A 88 1.34 6.25 -2.80
CA LYS A 88 0.11 6.62 -2.10
C LYS A 88 -1.06 6.06 -2.88
N LEU A 89 -1.95 5.37 -2.18
CA LEU A 89 -3.20 4.86 -2.70
C LEU A 89 -4.33 5.78 -2.27
N LYS A 90 -5.19 6.14 -3.21
CA LYS A 90 -6.48 6.81 -2.97
C LYS A 90 -7.57 6.08 -3.76
N GLN A 91 -8.71 5.86 -3.14
CA GLN A 91 -9.86 5.22 -3.77
C GLN A 91 -11.12 5.97 -3.39
N ALA A 92 -11.98 6.26 -4.37
CA ALA A 92 -13.34 6.66 -4.12
C ALA A 92 -14.24 5.42 -4.15
N SER A 93 -15.18 5.32 -3.23
CA SER A 93 -16.14 4.22 -3.19
C SER A 93 -17.54 4.76 -2.96
N ILE A 94 -18.52 4.16 -3.64
CA ILE A 94 -19.94 4.40 -3.46
C ILE A 94 -20.53 3.11 -2.89
N GLY A 95 -21.22 3.20 -1.76
CA GLY A 95 -21.87 2.03 -1.16
C GLY A 95 -22.31 2.26 0.27
N LEU A 96 -23.24 1.42 0.73
CA LEU A 96 -23.75 1.40 2.10
C LEU A 96 -22.72 0.79 3.07
N GLN A 97 -21.61 1.50 3.29
CA GLN A 97 -20.60 1.09 4.26
C GLN A 97 -20.74 1.98 5.49
N LEU A 98 -21.21 1.40 6.57
CA LEU A 98 -21.21 2.02 7.89
C LEU A 98 -19.92 1.61 8.61
N GLY A 99 -19.05 2.59 8.89
CA GLY A 99 -17.85 2.37 9.69
C GLY A 99 -16.55 2.44 8.93
N GLY A 100 -15.43 2.35 9.68
CA GLY A 100 -14.07 2.31 9.15
C GLY A 100 -13.56 0.86 9.09
N GLN A 101 -12.93 0.50 8.00
CA GLN A 101 -12.22 -0.77 7.83
C GLN A 101 -10.75 -0.51 7.56
N GLN A 102 -9.90 -1.39 8.06
CA GLN A 102 -8.47 -1.39 7.75
C GLN A 102 -8.08 -2.74 7.17
N TYR A 103 -7.25 -2.69 6.14
CA TYR A 103 -6.68 -3.86 5.50
C TYR A 103 -5.27 -3.57 5.02
N SER A 104 -4.50 -4.62 4.77
CA SER A 104 -3.21 -4.54 4.09
C SER A 104 -3.37 -5.07 2.68
N GLU A 105 -2.57 -4.56 1.74
CA GLU A 105 -2.62 -4.96 0.34
C GLU A 105 -1.21 -5.18 -0.19
N VAL A 106 -1.02 -6.21 -1.00
CA VAL A 106 0.17 -6.43 -1.81
C VAL A 106 -0.23 -6.55 -3.28
N ILE A 107 0.50 -5.85 -4.12
CA ILE A 107 0.36 -5.86 -5.57
C ILE A 107 1.64 -6.45 -6.14
N PHE A 108 1.56 -7.57 -6.83
CA PHE A 108 2.68 -8.17 -7.56
C PHE A 108 2.60 -7.77 -9.02
N PHE A 109 3.71 -7.33 -9.59
CA PHE A 109 3.88 -6.98 -11.00
C PHE A 109 4.63 -8.10 -11.70
N GLU A 110 4.03 -8.65 -12.77
CA GLU A 110 4.60 -9.77 -13.52
C GLU A 110 5.82 -9.37 -14.33
N ASN A 111 5.81 -8.13 -14.84
CA ASN A 111 6.82 -7.63 -15.77
C ASN A 111 7.05 -6.12 -15.59
N LYS A 112 8.02 -5.60 -16.34
CA LYS A 112 8.38 -4.18 -16.32
C LYS A 112 7.23 -3.28 -16.78
N GLU A 113 6.46 -3.70 -17.77
CA GLU A 113 5.35 -2.91 -18.31
C GLU A 113 4.28 -2.64 -17.25
N ALA A 114 3.90 -3.66 -16.48
CA ALA A 114 2.96 -3.52 -15.36
C ALA A 114 3.49 -2.58 -14.27
N LEU A 115 4.79 -2.66 -13.94
CA LEU A 115 5.43 -1.73 -13.01
C LEU A 115 5.43 -0.29 -13.57
N ASP A 116 5.76 -0.11 -14.84
CA ASP A 116 5.78 1.21 -15.49
C ASP A 116 4.38 1.83 -15.49
N HIS A 117 3.34 1.07 -15.80
CA HIS A 117 1.95 1.54 -15.70
C HIS A 117 1.60 2.00 -14.28
N PHE A 118 2.04 1.25 -13.28
CA PHE A 118 1.81 1.61 -11.88
C PHE A 118 2.57 2.89 -11.48
N THR A 119 3.86 2.99 -11.80
CA THR A 119 4.71 4.13 -11.41
C THR A 119 4.33 5.43 -12.12
N ASN A 120 3.77 5.32 -13.34
CA ASN A 120 3.24 6.46 -14.11
C ASN A 120 1.81 6.85 -13.73
N GLY A 121 1.19 6.18 -12.75
CA GLY A 121 -0.19 6.44 -12.34
C GLY A 121 -1.24 6.02 -13.37
N ASN A 122 -0.86 5.21 -14.35
CA ASN A 122 -1.71 4.74 -15.45
C ASN A 122 -2.30 3.35 -15.20
N LEU A 123 -2.10 2.80 -14.01
CA LEU A 123 -2.67 1.51 -13.66
C LEU A 123 -4.19 1.65 -13.53
N LYS A 124 -4.88 1.33 -14.61
CA LYS A 124 -6.35 1.30 -14.68
C LYS A 124 -6.78 -0.14 -14.84
N PHE A 125 -7.66 -0.57 -13.98
CA PHE A 125 -8.35 -1.84 -14.13
C PHE A 125 -9.76 -1.57 -14.59
N ASP A 126 -10.02 -1.83 -15.86
CA ASP A 126 -11.35 -1.84 -16.42
C ASP A 126 -12.00 -3.20 -16.10
N GLY A 127 -12.77 -3.25 -15.02
CA GLY A 127 -13.50 -4.46 -14.68
C GLY A 127 -14.00 -4.48 -13.24
N GLN A 128 -15.13 -5.12 -13.03
CA GLN A 128 -15.66 -5.37 -11.70
C GLN A 128 -14.73 -6.31 -10.94
N ALA A 129 -14.26 -5.88 -9.77
CA ALA A 129 -13.50 -6.72 -8.89
C ALA A 129 -14.31 -7.93 -8.44
N SER A 130 -13.82 -9.10 -8.80
CA SER A 130 -14.27 -10.33 -8.13
C SER A 130 -13.25 -10.63 -7.04
N ALA A 131 -13.56 -10.23 -5.81
CA ALA A 131 -12.77 -10.64 -4.66
C ALA A 131 -13.00 -12.14 -4.43
N VAL A 132 -11.95 -12.94 -4.55
CA VAL A 132 -12.00 -14.37 -4.26
C VAL A 132 -11.33 -14.61 -2.91
N ALA A 133 -12.10 -15.12 -1.93
CA ALA A 133 -11.53 -15.54 -0.66
C ALA A 133 -10.59 -16.74 -0.88
N ILE A 134 -9.34 -16.60 -0.46
CA ILE A 134 -8.39 -17.69 -0.50
C ILE A 134 -8.52 -18.46 0.81
N THR A 135 -9.16 -19.62 0.74
CA THR A 135 -9.24 -20.56 1.85
C THR A 135 -7.99 -21.44 1.88
N GLU A 136 -7.62 -21.91 3.07
CA GLU A 136 -6.56 -22.90 3.23
C GLU A 136 -6.86 -24.13 2.36
N GLY A 137 -5.90 -24.51 1.51
CA GLY A 137 -6.04 -25.70 0.63
C GLY A 137 -6.56 -25.41 -0.79
N ALA A 138 -7.09 -24.23 -1.09
CA ALA A 138 -7.48 -23.89 -2.46
C ALA A 138 -6.26 -23.90 -3.40
N SER A 139 -6.43 -24.46 -4.61
CA SER A 139 -5.41 -24.31 -5.65
C SER A 139 -5.36 -22.85 -6.08
N LEU A 140 -4.17 -22.24 -5.98
CA LEU A 140 -3.92 -20.88 -6.47
C LEU A 140 -3.57 -20.96 -7.97
N ASP A 141 -4.51 -21.37 -8.82
CA ASP A 141 -4.45 -21.11 -10.26
C ASP A 141 -4.88 -19.63 -10.50
N ILE A 142 -4.25 -18.73 -9.73
CA ILE A 142 -4.44 -17.30 -9.87
C ILE A 142 -3.44 -16.83 -10.89
N ALA A 143 -3.95 -16.45 -12.06
CA ALA A 143 -3.16 -15.83 -13.10
C ALA A 143 -3.04 -14.33 -12.84
N TYR A 144 -1.92 -13.74 -13.27
CA TYR A 144 -1.85 -12.29 -13.40
C TYR A 144 -2.94 -11.82 -14.38
N LYS A 145 -3.64 -10.75 -14.01
CA LYS A 145 -4.55 -10.05 -14.90
C LYS A 145 -3.92 -8.72 -15.30
N ASP A 146 -3.75 -8.50 -16.58
CA ASP A 146 -3.06 -7.30 -17.10
C ASP A 146 -1.66 -7.09 -16.45
N GLY A 147 -0.95 -8.19 -16.23
CA GLY A 147 0.38 -8.20 -15.62
C GLY A 147 0.40 -7.96 -14.10
N VAL A 148 -0.76 -7.98 -13.41
CA VAL A 148 -0.86 -7.65 -12.00
C VAL A 148 -1.65 -8.71 -11.22
N ALA A 149 -1.20 -9.02 -10.01
CA ALA A 149 -1.94 -9.83 -9.05
C ALA A 149 -2.05 -9.09 -7.70
N VAL A 150 -3.26 -8.90 -7.21
CA VAL A 150 -3.55 -8.13 -6.00
C VAL A 150 -4.11 -9.02 -4.90
N PHE A 151 -3.56 -8.90 -3.72
CA PHE A 151 -4.00 -9.64 -2.55
C PHE A 151 -4.24 -8.68 -1.39
N THR A 152 -5.42 -8.79 -0.76
CA THR A 152 -5.78 -8.01 0.42
C THR A 152 -5.89 -8.90 1.64
N GLN A 153 -5.36 -8.44 2.77
CA GLN A 153 -5.47 -9.10 4.07
C GLN A 153 -6.36 -8.26 4.98
N THR A 154 -7.52 -8.79 5.27
CA THR A 154 -8.47 -8.24 6.26
C THR A 154 -8.39 -9.00 7.58
N LYS A 155 -9.17 -8.59 8.58
CA LYS A 155 -9.36 -9.39 9.80
C LYS A 155 -10.02 -10.75 9.52
N GLY A 156 -10.83 -10.85 8.45
CA GLY A 156 -11.51 -12.07 8.03
C GLY A 156 -10.69 -13.04 7.19
N GLY A 157 -9.45 -12.71 6.87
CA GLY A 157 -8.56 -13.56 6.08
C GLY A 157 -7.96 -12.86 4.87
N LEU A 158 -7.31 -13.65 4.01
CA LEU A 158 -6.72 -13.18 2.76
C LEU A 158 -7.74 -13.30 1.63
N MET A 159 -7.78 -12.29 0.79
CA MET A 159 -8.58 -12.25 -0.43
C MET A 159 -7.70 -11.92 -1.62
N TYR A 160 -7.96 -12.56 -2.74
CA TYR A 160 -7.44 -12.16 -4.04
C TYR A 160 -8.45 -11.22 -4.70
N GLU A 161 -7.98 -10.09 -5.17
CA GLU A 161 -8.81 -9.16 -5.93
C GLU A 161 -8.38 -9.18 -7.40
N ALA A 162 -9.31 -9.59 -8.26
CA ALA A 162 -9.07 -9.65 -9.69
C ALA A 162 -9.00 -8.25 -10.34
N SER A 163 -9.41 -7.22 -9.62
CA SER A 163 -9.27 -5.84 -10.06
C SER A 163 -9.22 -4.88 -8.88
N ILE A 164 -8.47 -3.81 -9.03
CA ILE A 164 -8.38 -2.68 -8.10
C ILE A 164 -9.14 -1.46 -8.62
N GLY A 165 -10.31 -1.71 -9.20
CA GLY A 165 -11.15 -0.66 -9.79
C GLY A 165 -11.36 0.53 -8.86
N GLY A 166 -11.18 1.73 -9.41
CA GLY A 166 -11.32 2.99 -8.67
C GLY A 166 -10.16 3.36 -7.75
N GLN A 167 -9.09 2.56 -7.71
CA GLN A 167 -7.86 2.92 -7.01
C GLN A 167 -6.97 3.80 -7.90
N HIS A 168 -6.43 4.85 -7.30
CA HIS A 168 -5.42 5.72 -7.89
C HIS A 168 -4.13 5.62 -7.09
N PHE A 169 -3.04 5.39 -7.79
CA PHE A 169 -1.70 5.31 -7.22
C PHE A 169 -0.87 6.52 -7.67
N SER A 170 -0.11 7.09 -6.73
CA SER A 170 0.94 8.05 -7.06
C SER A 170 2.25 7.51 -6.52
N TYR A 171 3.25 7.43 -7.38
CA TYR A 171 4.57 6.90 -7.07
C TYR A 171 5.59 8.01 -6.86
N GLU A 172 6.51 7.81 -5.93
CA GLU A 172 7.64 8.67 -5.64
C GLU A 172 8.89 7.79 -5.53
N ALA A 173 9.83 7.99 -6.46
CA ALA A 173 11.07 7.21 -6.49
C ALA A 173 11.94 7.50 -5.27
N ASN A 174 12.64 6.48 -4.78
CA ASN A 174 13.68 6.65 -3.79
C ASN A 174 14.90 7.32 -4.48
N LYS A 175 15.35 8.44 -3.93
CA LYS A 175 16.51 9.18 -4.42
C LYS A 175 17.75 8.79 -3.65
#